data_a99f33e65afe72c103474435f04288e0
#
_entry.id   a99f33e65afe72c103474435f04288e0
#
_cell.length_a   1.000
_cell.length_b   1.000
_cell.length_c   1.000
_cell.angle_alpha   90.00
_cell.angle_beta   90.00
_cell.angle_gamma   90.00
#
_symmetry.space_group_name_H-M   'P 1'
#
loop_
_entity.id
_entity.type
_entity.pdbx_description
1 polymer ?
#
loop_
_entity_poly.entity_id
_entity_poly.type
_entity_poly.pdbx_seq_one_letter_code
_entity_poly.pdbx_strand_id
1 'polypeptide(L)'
;MKYPIIALALFAALGASAQSARQNSMLETFVKYASINSQSDDDNPWPVTAGQLEMAQAIKACVQQAIAKSNVKGATTEISADGYVYVRIPANIKSNCPSLGISCHLDVTPEAKGGNIKPLVDTLNGHTIVRTDGTTLLGADDKCGVTIAVELIRTILNTPSNKHGELLFAFCPNEDVGRAADKIDTEVFCPDILFDLDGEEWGVVTQSNFTARRFDVKFLGHDAHPGDAKAQKFGDAIAAASAYISYFPVESRPENSEGRQGYIHPWNLTKDELDVTVHTRVRYFDKSEGELFDRMLAGAIADVKHKFPNVKIEVVTDDLQYENVAYTLHPQARTLVENAASKIGMDITFTDERGGTTAAMMAAHGLKGGMCIFAGMHEVHSTREYADLKEMEDAYNLMLEIIKEIPSLK
;
A
#
# COMPACT_ATOMS: atom_id res chain seq x y z
N MET A 1 30.63 -14.21 10.84
CA MET A 1 29.92 -14.65 12.04
C MET A 1 29.02 -15.82 11.67
N LYS A 2 29.06 -16.92 12.42
CA LYS A 2 28.31 -18.15 12.10
C LYS A 2 26.91 -18.00 12.64
N TYR A 3 25.91 -18.01 11.77
CA TYR A 3 24.50 -18.09 12.18
C TYR A 3 24.22 -19.50 12.71
N PRO A 4 23.55 -19.65 13.86
CA PRO A 4 23.13 -20.95 14.33
C PRO A 4 22.01 -21.49 13.42
N ILE A 5 22.20 -22.72 12.93
CA ILE A 5 21.15 -23.49 12.27
C ILE A 5 20.09 -23.78 13.33
N ILE A 6 18.93 -23.10 13.23
CA ILE A 6 17.76 -23.42 14.06
C ILE A 6 17.24 -24.78 13.56
N ALA A 7 17.35 -25.79 14.37
CA ALA A 7 16.77 -27.11 14.12
C ALA A 7 15.24 -26.98 14.13
N LEU A 8 14.62 -27.13 12.96
CA LEU A 8 13.17 -27.23 12.80
C LEU A 8 12.71 -28.53 13.49
N ALA A 9 12.07 -28.42 14.65
CA ALA A 9 11.41 -29.55 15.30
C ALA A 9 10.11 -29.87 14.52
N LEU A 10 10.12 -30.99 13.77
CA LEU A 10 8.93 -31.52 13.13
C LEU A 10 7.96 -32.02 14.22
N PHE A 11 6.87 -31.26 14.48
CA PHE A 11 5.72 -31.79 15.19
C PHE A 11 4.71 -32.34 14.18
N ALA A 12 4.56 -33.66 14.16
CA ALA A 12 3.52 -34.34 13.41
C ALA A 12 2.18 -34.12 14.13
N ALA A 13 1.32 -33.23 13.62
CA ALA A 13 -0.09 -33.13 13.99
C ALA A 13 -0.91 -33.97 13.00
N LEU A 14 -1.67 -34.93 13.50
CA LEU A 14 -2.60 -35.76 12.76
C LEU A 14 -3.78 -34.88 12.29
N GLY A 15 -3.91 -34.71 10.96
CA GLY A 15 -5.10 -34.09 10.35
C GLY A 15 -4.86 -32.95 9.37
N ALA A 16 -3.65 -32.43 9.21
CA ALA A 16 -3.33 -31.45 8.18
C ALA A 16 -3.16 -32.14 6.81
N SER A 17 -3.76 -31.59 5.75
CA SER A 17 -3.41 -31.98 4.37
C SER A 17 -1.90 -31.82 4.19
N ALA A 18 -1.24 -32.75 3.47
CA ALA A 18 0.19 -32.66 3.25
C ALA A 18 0.54 -31.32 2.59
N GLN A 19 1.38 -30.52 3.27
CA GLN A 19 1.82 -29.22 2.77
C GLN A 19 2.52 -29.36 1.43
N SER A 20 2.19 -28.50 0.47
CA SER A 20 2.81 -28.55 -0.85
C SER A 20 4.30 -28.17 -0.81
N ALA A 21 5.06 -28.60 -1.83
CA ALA A 21 6.46 -28.17 -1.95
C ALA A 21 6.56 -26.63 -2.07
N ARG A 22 5.55 -25.99 -2.64
CA ARG A 22 5.47 -24.53 -2.75
C ARG A 22 5.24 -23.89 -1.39
N GLN A 23 4.29 -24.37 -0.62
CA GLN A 23 4.03 -23.88 0.74
C GLN A 23 5.28 -24.02 1.63
N ASN A 24 6.03 -25.12 1.51
CA ASN A 24 7.30 -25.29 2.25
C ASN A 24 8.33 -24.21 1.88
N SER A 25 8.49 -23.91 0.56
CA SER A 25 9.40 -22.87 0.10
C SER A 25 8.96 -21.48 0.60
N MET A 26 7.65 -21.20 0.55
CA MET A 26 7.07 -19.97 1.07
C MET A 26 7.26 -19.84 2.58
N LEU A 27 7.03 -20.91 3.35
CA LEU A 27 7.24 -20.92 4.79
C LEU A 27 8.66 -20.54 5.16
N GLU A 28 9.67 -21.17 4.52
CA GLU A 28 11.08 -20.87 4.77
C GLU A 28 11.42 -19.41 4.45
N THR A 29 10.90 -18.90 3.34
CA THR A 29 11.13 -17.53 2.90
C THR A 29 10.42 -16.53 3.81
N PHE A 30 9.15 -16.76 4.13
CA PHE A 30 8.35 -15.90 5.00
C PHE A 30 8.91 -15.82 6.42
N VAL A 31 9.22 -16.95 7.06
CA VAL A 31 9.80 -16.98 8.42
C VAL A 31 11.11 -16.19 8.48
N LYS A 32 11.93 -16.28 7.44
CA LYS A 32 13.16 -15.48 7.34
C LYS A 32 12.85 -13.98 7.32
N TYR A 33 11.88 -13.53 6.52
CA TYR A 33 11.52 -12.12 6.40
C TYR A 33 10.76 -11.61 7.63
N ALA A 34 9.83 -12.39 8.15
CA ALA A 34 9.10 -12.06 9.38
C ALA A 34 10.01 -11.85 10.59
N SER A 35 11.18 -12.53 10.64
CA SER A 35 12.16 -12.36 11.71
C SER A 35 12.91 -11.02 11.67
N ILE A 36 12.77 -10.23 10.60
CA ILE A 36 13.37 -8.90 10.47
C ILE A 36 12.33 -7.86 10.93
N ASN A 37 12.68 -7.04 11.92
CA ASN A 37 11.83 -5.93 12.34
C ASN A 37 12.03 -4.74 11.40
N SER A 38 11.22 -4.64 10.36
CA SER A 38 11.30 -3.60 9.32
C SER A 38 10.30 -2.46 9.56
N GLN A 39 9.97 -2.13 10.83
CA GLN A 39 9.04 -1.05 11.12
C GLN A 39 9.49 0.27 10.49
N SER A 40 8.53 0.94 9.86
CA SER A 40 8.64 2.33 9.41
C SER A 40 8.60 3.29 10.61
N ASP A 41 8.94 4.57 10.38
CA ASP A 41 8.91 5.65 11.36
C ASP A 41 8.02 6.76 10.81
N ASP A 42 6.84 6.94 11.42
CA ASP A 42 5.85 7.93 10.97
C ASP A 42 6.31 9.37 11.18
N ASP A 43 7.06 9.63 12.26
CA ASP A 43 7.58 10.96 12.57
C ASP A 43 8.76 11.33 11.65
N ASN A 44 9.59 10.34 11.26
CA ASN A 44 10.79 10.52 10.45
C ASN A 44 10.88 9.42 9.36
N PRO A 45 10.03 9.45 8.33
CA PRO A 45 9.99 8.38 7.33
C PRO A 45 11.27 8.30 6.47
N TRP A 46 12.03 9.38 6.39
CA TRP A 46 13.28 9.45 5.63
C TRP A 46 14.44 9.98 6.46
N PRO A 47 15.67 9.35 6.39
CA PRO A 47 15.95 8.11 5.68
C PRO A 47 15.22 6.90 6.27
N VAL A 48 14.96 5.87 5.46
CA VAL A 48 14.31 4.63 5.93
C VAL A 48 15.03 4.01 7.13
N THR A 49 14.31 3.29 7.97
CA THR A 49 14.86 2.67 9.17
C THR A 49 15.91 1.60 8.83
N ALA A 50 16.79 1.30 9.79
CA ALA A 50 17.80 0.26 9.61
C ALA A 50 17.18 -1.12 9.35
N GLY A 51 16.00 -1.40 9.93
CA GLY A 51 15.27 -2.64 9.72
C GLY A 51 14.73 -2.76 8.29
N GLN A 52 14.25 -1.68 7.71
CA GLN A 52 13.84 -1.64 6.30
C GLN A 52 15.02 -1.89 5.37
N LEU A 53 16.19 -1.30 5.65
CA LEU A 53 17.41 -1.56 4.87
C LEU A 53 17.89 -3.01 5.00
N GLU A 54 17.77 -3.62 6.20
CA GLU A 54 18.07 -5.04 6.41
C GLU A 54 17.12 -5.92 5.57
N MET A 55 15.83 -5.60 5.56
CA MET A 55 14.83 -6.30 4.75
C MET A 55 15.14 -6.16 3.24
N ALA A 56 15.43 -4.96 2.76
CA ALA A 56 15.83 -4.71 1.37
C ALA A 56 17.07 -5.53 0.97
N GLN A 57 18.07 -5.60 1.84
CA GLN A 57 19.28 -6.42 1.63
C GLN A 57 18.96 -7.92 1.60
N ALA A 58 18.06 -8.40 2.45
CA ALA A 58 17.64 -9.79 2.49
C ALA A 58 16.89 -10.19 1.21
N ILE A 59 16.00 -9.33 0.70
CA ILE A 59 15.29 -9.52 -0.57
C ILE A 59 16.29 -9.55 -1.72
N LYS A 60 17.14 -8.51 -1.85
CA LYS A 60 18.15 -8.44 -2.91
C LYS A 60 19.06 -9.67 -2.93
N ALA A 61 19.57 -10.09 -1.76
CA ALA A 61 20.44 -11.26 -1.66
C ALA A 61 19.76 -12.54 -2.16
N CYS A 62 18.46 -12.71 -1.84
CA CYS A 62 17.67 -13.84 -2.31
C CYS A 62 17.49 -13.82 -3.84
N VAL A 63 17.13 -12.65 -4.41
CA VAL A 63 16.96 -12.47 -5.85
C VAL A 63 18.29 -12.62 -6.60
N GLN A 64 19.38 -12.04 -6.10
CA GLN A 64 20.73 -12.23 -6.69
C GLN A 64 21.13 -13.70 -6.77
N GLN A 65 20.83 -14.48 -5.71
CA GLN A 65 21.10 -15.91 -5.71
C GLN A 65 20.27 -16.65 -6.78
N ALA A 66 18.99 -16.25 -6.96
CA ALA A 66 18.13 -16.83 -8.00
C ALA A 66 18.65 -16.48 -9.41
N ILE A 67 19.02 -15.21 -9.65
CA ILE A 67 19.63 -14.77 -10.92
C ILE A 67 20.92 -15.54 -11.20
N ALA A 68 21.82 -15.68 -10.22
CA ALA A 68 23.10 -16.36 -10.40
C ALA A 68 22.94 -17.87 -10.72
N LYS A 69 21.86 -18.51 -10.26
CA LYS A 69 21.54 -19.91 -10.56
C LYS A 69 20.80 -20.09 -11.88
N SER A 70 20.22 -19.01 -12.44
CA SER A 70 19.45 -19.05 -13.66
C SER A 70 20.34 -18.90 -14.89
N ASN A 71 19.78 -19.25 -16.07
CA ASN A 71 20.38 -18.99 -17.37
C ASN A 71 19.80 -17.74 -18.06
N VAL A 72 18.99 -16.93 -17.33
CA VAL A 72 18.33 -15.75 -17.88
C VAL A 72 19.35 -14.60 -17.96
N LYS A 73 19.61 -14.12 -19.18
CA LYS A 73 20.53 -13.01 -19.41
C LYS A 73 19.80 -11.68 -19.24
N GLY A 74 20.46 -10.72 -18.61
CA GLY A 74 19.96 -9.35 -18.44
C GLY A 74 18.95 -9.18 -17.32
N ALA A 75 18.69 -10.22 -16.51
CA ALA A 75 17.96 -10.05 -15.24
C ALA A 75 18.83 -9.27 -14.24
N THR A 76 18.25 -8.26 -13.59
CA THR A 76 18.94 -7.38 -12.66
C THR A 76 18.17 -7.23 -11.35
N THR A 77 18.88 -6.90 -10.28
CA THR A 77 18.31 -6.44 -9.01
C THR A 77 19.22 -5.40 -8.37
N GLU A 78 18.62 -4.35 -7.84
CA GLU A 78 19.32 -3.26 -7.18
C GLU A 78 18.55 -2.73 -5.97
N ILE A 79 19.24 -2.04 -5.07
CA ILE A 79 18.63 -1.24 -4.01
C ILE A 79 18.96 0.21 -4.32
N SER A 80 17.93 1.07 -4.38
CA SER A 80 18.11 2.50 -4.51
C SER A 80 18.73 3.12 -3.25
N ALA A 81 19.19 4.38 -3.35
CA ALA A 81 19.69 5.12 -2.20
C ALA A 81 18.62 5.29 -1.10
N ASP A 82 17.35 5.25 -1.46
CA ASP A 82 16.20 5.42 -0.58
C ASP A 82 15.57 4.09 -0.12
N GLY A 83 16.22 2.95 -0.37
CA GLY A 83 15.83 1.65 0.17
C GLY A 83 14.85 0.83 -0.67
N TYR A 84 14.40 1.30 -1.83
CA TYR A 84 13.59 0.49 -2.76
C TYR A 84 14.41 -0.65 -3.35
N VAL A 85 13.83 -1.83 -3.47
CA VAL A 85 14.45 -2.92 -4.22
C VAL A 85 13.74 -3.06 -5.56
N TYR A 86 14.48 -2.90 -6.65
CA TYR A 86 13.97 -3.11 -8.00
C TYR A 86 14.51 -4.41 -8.58
N VAL A 87 13.65 -5.13 -9.29
CA VAL A 87 14.03 -6.33 -10.05
C VAL A 87 13.46 -6.22 -11.45
N ARG A 88 14.30 -6.48 -12.44
CA ARG A 88 13.91 -6.51 -13.85
C ARG A 88 14.25 -7.87 -14.44
N ILE A 89 13.28 -8.53 -15.07
CA ILE A 89 13.46 -9.76 -15.84
C ILE A 89 13.05 -9.48 -17.28
N PRO A 90 13.99 -9.49 -18.24
CA PRO A 90 13.67 -9.24 -19.65
C PRO A 90 12.69 -10.24 -20.23
N ALA A 91 11.86 -9.80 -21.18
CA ALA A 91 10.96 -10.68 -21.91
C ALA A 91 11.71 -11.86 -22.54
N ASN A 92 11.11 -13.06 -22.49
CA ASN A 92 11.65 -14.25 -23.15
C ASN A 92 10.94 -14.60 -24.45
N ILE A 93 10.12 -13.69 -24.96
CA ILE A 93 9.40 -13.77 -26.23
C ILE A 93 9.78 -12.61 -27.15
N LYS A 94 9.47 -12.73 -28.45
CA LYS A 94 9.71 -11.69 -29.46
C LYS A 94 8.44 -10.88 -29.77
N SER A 95 7.52 -10.75 -28.84
CA SER A 95 6.28 -9.99 -28.98
C SER A 95 6.39 -8.63 -28.32
N ASN A 96 5.74 -7.62 -28.88
CA ASN A 96 5.55 -6.31 -28.24
C ASN A 96 4.31 -6.38 -27.31
N CYS A 97 4.34 -7.27 -26.34
CA CYS A 97 3.32 -7.27 -25.29
C CYS A 97 3.66 -6.25 -24.20
N PRO A 98 2.64 -5.81 -23.43
CA PRO A 98 2.86 -4.91 -22.31
C PRO A 98 3.84 -5.48 -21.28
N SER A 99 4.60 -4.60 -20.63
CA SER A 99 5.37 -4.95 -19.44
C SER A 99 4.44 -5.11 -18.23
N LEU A 100 4.78 -6.05 -17.34
CA LEU A 100 4.03 -6.31 -16.12
C LEU A 100 4.85 -5.89 -14.90
N GLY A 101 4.30 -5.01 -14.08
CA GLY A 101 4.82 -4.65 -12.76
C GLY A 101 4.11 -5.41 -11.65
N ILE A 102 4.87 -5.75 -10.63
CA ILE A 102 4.38 -6.28 -9.37
C ILE A 102 4.99 -5.44 -8.25
N SER A 103 4.16 -4.84 -7.41
CA SER A 103 4.57 -4.13 -6.21
C SER A 103 4.16 -4.86 -4.94
N CYS A 104 4.89 -4.60 -3.88
CA CYS A 104 4.61 -4.97 -2.50
C CYS A 104 5.45 -4.08 -1.59
N HIS A 105 5.09 -3.96 -0.30
CA HIS A 105 5.91 -3.17 0.61
C HIS A 105 6.77 -4.04 1.55
N LEU A 106 7.90 -3.48 1.97
CA LEU A 106 8.90 -4.20 2.77
C LEU A 106 8.94 -3.75 4.23
N ASP A 107 8.29 -2.65 4.55
CA ASP A 107 8.14 -2.18 5.92
C ASP A 107 7.00 -2.90 6.65
N VAL A 108 6.81 -2.59 7.89
CA VAL A 108 5.66 -3.00 8.69
C VAL A 108 5.25 -1.83 9.57
N THR A 109 3.98 -1.80 9.95
CA THR A 109 3.36 -0.70 10.67
C THR A 109 4.05 -0.37 12.01
N PRO A 110 4.20 0.93 12.35
CA PRO A 110 4.59 1.35 13.69
C PRO A 110 3.42 1.30 14.69
N GLU A 111 2.17 1.10 14.25
CA GLU A 111 0.98 1.12 15.10
C GLU A 111 0.94 -0.03 16.11
N ALA A 112 1.54 -1.17 15.77
CA ALA A 112 1.64 -2.32 16.65
C ALA A 112 3.08 -2.53 17.13
N LYS A 113 3.23 -3.19 18.29
CA LYS A 113 4.55 -3.40 18.89
C LYS A 113 5.42 -4.31 18.04
N GLY A 114 6.52 -3.78 17.52
CA GLY A 114 7.60 -4.53 16.89
C GLY A 114 8.61 -5.10 17.91
N GLY A 115 9.83 -5.37 17.44
CA GLY A 115 10.95 -5.81 18.27
C GLY A 115 11.54 -7.16 17.84
N ASN A 116 11.84 -8.05 18.79
CA ASN A 116 12.39 -9.37 18.51
C ASN A 116 11.26 -10.33 18.09
N ILE A 117 10.92 -10.32 16.80
CA ILE A 117 9.83 -11.12 16.24
C ILE A 117 10.25 -12.59 16.18
N LYS A 118 9.40 -13.47 16.71
CA LYS A 118 9.59 -14.92 16.71
C LYS A 118 8.43 -15.60 16.01
N PRO A 119 8.55 -15.87 14.71
CA PRO A 119 7.52 -16.58 13.97
C PRO A 119 7.28 -17.98 14.53
N LEU A 120 6.03 -18.33 14.74
CA LEU A 120 5.55 -19.63 15.21
C LEU A 120 4.68 -20.23 14.12
N VAL A 121 4.98 -21.46 13.73
CA VAL A 121 4.14 -22.22 12.80
C VAL A 121 3.01 -22.88 13.57
N ASP A 122 1.78 -22.70 13.09
CA ASP A 122 0.57 -23.22 13.73
C ASP A 122 -0.42 -23.73 12.66
N THR A 123 -1.58 -24.19 13.07
CA THR A 123 -2.65 -24.65 12.18
C THR A 123 -3.96 -23.97 12.55
N LEU A 124 -4.63 -23.39 11.55
CA LEU A 124 -5.96 -22.78 11.69
C LEU A 124 -6.85 -23.30 10.56
N ASN A 125 -8.02 -23.86 10.91
CA ASN A 125 -8.99 -24.40 9.93
C ASN A 125 -8.40 -25.42 8.93
N GLY A 126 -7.36 -26.14 9.33
CA GLY A 126 -6.66 -27.10 8.46
C GLY A 126 -5.58 -26.51 7.56
N HIS A 127 -5.38 -25.19 7.58
CA HIS A 127 -4.28 -24.51 6.91
C HIS A 127 -3.07 -24.37 7.83
N THR A 128 -1.88 -24.41 7.27
CA THR A 128 -0.66 -24.00 7.97
C THR A 128 -0.61 -22.47 7.98
N ILE A 129 -0.51 -21.91 9.19
CA ILE A 129 -0.37 -20.47 9.40
C ILE A 129 0.96 -20.16 10.10
N VAL A 130 1.40 -18.91 9.97
CA VAL A 130 2.49 -18.35 10.77
C VAL A 130 1.95 -17.19 11.58
N ARG A 131 2.25 -17.14 12.86
CA ARG A 131 1.88 -16.07 13.80
C ARG A 131 3.00 -15.81 14.80
N THR A 132 2.81 -14.87 15.71
CA THR A 132 3.67 -14.71 16.89
C THR A 132 2.98 -15.28 18.14
N ASP A 133 3.61 -15.11 19.30
CA ASP A 133 2.99 -15.42 20.59
C ASP A 133 2.00 -14.34 21.08
N GLY A 134 1.72 -13.33 20.25
CA GLY A 134 0.84 -12.20 20.55
C GLY A 134 1.51 -11.05 21.29
N THR A 135 2.83 -11.12 21.53
CA THR A 135 3.58 -10.03 22.19
C THR A 135 4.17 -9.01 21.23
N THR A 136 4.29 -9.39 19.96
CA THR A 136 4.80 -8.53 18.87
C THR A 136 3.93 -8.68 17.63
N LEU A 137 3.99 -7.68 16.76
CA LEU A 137 3.57 -7.78 15.38
C LEU A 137 4.32 -8.91 14.66
N LEU A 138 3.70 -9.58 13.68
CA LEU A 138 4.36 -10.56 12.82
C LEU A 138 4.97 -9.88 11.57
N GLY A 139 4.22 -8.95 10.97
CA GLY A 139 4.51 -8.33 9.67
C GLY A 139 4.06 -9.25 8.52
N ALA A 140 2.88 -9.89 8.64
CA ALA A 140 2.26 -10.57 7.51
C ALA A 140 1.95 -9.55 6.40
N ASP A 141 1.48 -8.39 6.79
CA ASP A 141 1.40 -7.16 6.05
C ASP A 141 2.80 -6.50 6.00
N ASP A 142 3.48 -6.40 4.85
CA ASP A 142 3.17 -7.12 3.60
C ASP A 142 4.31 -8.11 3.24
N LYS A 143 4.86 -8.80 4.23
CA LYS A 143 5.87 -9.84 3.96
C LYS A 143 5.27 -11.08 3.29
N CYS A 144 3.94 -11.21 3.27
CA CYS A 144 3.23 -12.19 2.45
C CYS A 144 3.41 -11.85 0.97
N GLY A 145 3.09 -10.64 0.54
CA GLY A 145 3.30 -10.19 -0.83
C GLY A 145 4.77 -10.22 -1.25
N VAL A 146 5.67 -9.76 -0.37
CA VAL A 146 7.13 -9.89 -0.60
C VAL A 146 7.53 -11.36 -0.84
N THR A 147 7.02 -12.30 -0.05
CA THR A 147 7.30 -13.73 -0.21
C THR A 147 6.77 -14.25 -1.53
N ILE A 148 5.52 -13.92 -1.89
CA ILE A 148 4.90 -14.31 -3.17
C ILE A 148 5.73 -13.77 -4.34
N ALA A 149 6.09 -12.49 -4.33
CA ALA A 149 6.88 -11.85 -5.37
C ALA A 149 8.26 -12.53 -5.55
N VAL A 150 8.96 -12.84 -4.46
CA VAL A 150 10.25 -13.54 -4.50
C VAL A 150 10.11 -14.96 -5.05
N GLU A 151 9.04 -15.68 -4.71
CA GLU A 151 8.78 -17.02 -5.25
C GLU A 151 8.40 -16.99 -6.74
N LEU A 152 7.67 -15.96 -7.20
CA LEU A 152 7.43 -15.72 -8.64
C LEU A 152 8.75 -15.49 -9.38
N ILE A 153 9.61 -14.61 -8.88
CA ILE A 153 10.94 -14.35 -9.45
C ILE A 153 11.74 -15.64 -9.57
N ARG A 154 11.80 -16.43 -8.50
CA ARG A 154 12.49 -17.74 -8.50
C ARG A 154 11.95 -18.69 -9.56
N THR A 155 10.62 -18.77 -9.67
CA THR A 155 9.97 -19.66 -10.62
C THR A 155 10.24 -19.22 -12.07
N ILE A 156 10.11 -17.96 -12.38
CA ILE A 156 10.36 -17.42 -13.73
C ILE A 156 11.82 -17.64 -14.14
N LEU A 157 12.75 -17.36 -13.25
CA LEU A 157 14.19 -17.53 -13.51
C LEU A 157 14.59 -19.00 -13.71
N ASN A 158 13.93 -19.93 -13.01
CA ASN A 158 14.24 -21.36 -13.06
C ASN A 158 13.42 -22.15 -14.10
N THR A 159 12.37 -21.53 -14.69
CA THR A 159 11.49 -22.20 -15.65
C THR A 159 11.40 -21.40 -16.95
N PRO A 160 12.45 -21.43 -17.80
CA PRO A 160 12.51 -20.66 -19.05
C PRO A 160 11.42 -21.02 -20.07
N SER A 161 10.71 -22.13 -19.86
CA SER A 161 9.56 -22.52 -20.68
C SER A 161 8.32 -21.65 -20.45
N ASN A 162 8.21 -21.02 -19.27
CA ASN A 162 7.16 -20.04 -18.99
C ASN A 162 7.39 -18.80 -19.85
N LYS A 163 6.49 -18.58 -20.82
CA LYS A 163 6.56 -17.42 -21.70
C LYS A 163 6.03 -16.19 -20.96
N HIS A 164 6.77 -15.09 -21.05
CA HIS A 164 6.41 -13.84 -20.40
C HIS A 164 6.97 -12.62 -21.16
N GLY A 165 6.30 -11.49 -21.02
CA GLY A 165 6.81 -10.17 -21.37
C GLY A 165 7.91 -9.71 -20.42
N GLU A 166 8.25 -8.44 -20.47
CA GLU A 166 9.12 -7.83 -19.45
C GLU A 166 8.41 -7.81 -18.10
N LEU A 167 9.13 -8.23 -17.05
CA LEU A 167 8.63 -8.22 -15.67
C LEU A 167 9.46 -7.26 -14.83
N LEU A 168 8.78 -6.39 -14.10
CA LEU A 168 9.32 -5.39 -13.20
C LEU A 168 8.77 -5.64 -11.80
N PHE A 169 9.62 -5.63 -10.78
CA PHE A 169 9.19 -5.75 -9.39
C PHE A 169 9.72 -4.56 -8.61
N ALA A 170 8.88 -4.00 -7.74
CA ALA A 170 9.25 -2.97 -6.79
C ALA A 170 8.85 -3.39 -5.37
N PHE A 171 9.84 -3.46 -4.48
CA PHE A 171 9.61 -3.64 -3.05
C PHE A 171 9.81 -2.28 -2.39
N CYS A 172 8.72 -1.71 -1.91
CA CYS A 172 8.64 -0.31 -1.48
C CYS A 172 8.81 -0.16 0.03
N PRO A 173 9.60 0.80 0.50
CA PRO A 173 9.63 1.16 1.90
C PRO A 173 8.52 2.15 2.26
N ASN A 174 8.23 2.30 3.57
CA ASN A 174 7.38 3.34 4.15
C ASN A 174 5.93 3.38 3.63
N GLU A 175 5.38 2.23 3.23
CA GLU A 175 3.97 2.14 2.82
C GLU A 175 3.05 2.41 3.99
N ASP A 176 3.24 1.72 5.09
CA ASP A 176 2.44 1.78 6.31
C ASP A 176 2.38 3.18 6.96
N VAL A 177 3.24 4.09 6.53
CA VAL A 177 3.20 5.51 6.89
C VAL A 177 2.82 6.42 5.70
N GLY A 178 2.26 5.82 4.63
CA GLY A 178 1.72 6.54 3.47
C GLY A 178 2.76 7.20 2.57
N ARG A 179 3.98 6.64 2.48
CA ARG A 179 5.13 7.22 1.77
C ARG A 179 5.76 6.29 0.73
N ALA A 180 5.07 5.20 0.35
CA ALA A 180 5.59 4.19 -0.56
C ALA A 180 6.08 4.71 -1.92
N ALA A 181 5.57 5.82 -2.41
CA ALA A 181 5.90 6.35 -3.71
C ALA A 181 6.71 7.67 -3.69
N ASP A 182 6.96 8.25 -2.51
CA ASP A 182 7.61 9.58 -2.38
C ASP A 182 8.94 9.70 -3.15
N LYS A 183 9.69 8.60 -3.23
CA LYS A 183 11.01 8.57 -3.86
C LYS A 183 11.18 7.40 -4.85
N ILE A 184 10.06 6.90 -5.38
CA ILE A 184 10.09 5.85 -6.39
C ILE A 184 10.75 6.37 -7.67
N ASP A 185 11.65 5.56 -8.24
CA ASP A 185 12.29 5.88 -9.51
C ASP A 185 11.43 5.43 -10.68
N THR A 186 10.69 6.37 -11.27
CA THR A 186 9.79 6.12 -12.40
C THR A 186 10.51 5.84 -13.72
N GLU A 187 11.82 6.04 -13.81
CA GLU A 187 12.62 5.61 -14.97
C GLU A 187 13.00 4.13 -14.86
N VAL A 188 13.13 3.63 -13.63
CA VAL A 188 13.48 2.23 -13.34
C VAL A 188 12.22 1.35 -13.26
N PHE A 189 11.15 1.86 -12.65
CA PHE A 189 9.90 1.13 -12.48
C PHE A 189 8.74 1.90 -13.13
N CYS A 190 8.40 1.54 -14.37
CA CYS A 190 7.31 2.13 -15.13
C CYS A 190 6.59 1.04 -15.97
N PRO A 191 5.88 0.11 -15.34
CA PRO A 191 5.17 -0.95 -16.05
C PRO A 191 3.94 -0.43 -16.81
N ASP A 192 3.56 -1.11 -17.90
CA ASP A 192 2.32 -0.85 -18.61
C ASP A 192 1.08 -1.37 -17.85
N ILE A 193 1.23 -2.50 -17.14
CA ILE A 193 0.22 -3.14 -16.29
C ILE A 193 0.84 -3.34 -14.91
N LEU A 194 0.13 -2.93 -13.86
CA LEU A 194 0.59 -3.06 -12.48
C LEU A 194 -0.38 -3.91 -11.65
N PHE A 195 0.17 -4.79 -10.82
CA PHE A 195 -0.52 -5.45 -9.73
C PHE A 195 0.22 -5.23 -8.42
N ASP A 196 -0.52 -4.99 -7.35
CA ASP A 196 -0.03 -4.85 -5.99
C ASP A 196 -0.37 -6.11 -5.20
N LEU A 197 0.56 -6.64 -4.42
CA LEU A 197 0.34 -7.85 -3.62
C LEU A 197 0.17 -7.46 -2.16
N ASP A 198 -0.93 -6.80 -1.83
CA ASP A 198 -1.15 -6.15 -0.53
C ASP A 198 -2.61 -6.25 -0.08
N GLY A 199 -3.38 -7.22 -0.61
CA GLY A 199 -4.77 -7.43 -0.26
C GLY A 199 -4.96 -8.42 0.89
N GLU A 200 -5.96 -8.18 1.75
CA GLU A 200 -6.21 -9.01 2.92
C GLU A 200 -7.13 -10.20 2.61
N GLU A 201 -8.33 -9.95 2.07
CA GLU A 201 -9.38 -10.97 1.96
C GLU A 201 -9.15 -11.91 0.79
N TRP A 202 -9.12 -13.21 1.05
CA TRP A 202 -8.94 -14.24 0.04
C TRP A 202 -9.99 -14.15 -1.09
N GLY A 203 -9.53 -14.25 -2.33
CA GLY A 203 -10.39 -14.20 -3.51
C GLY A 203 -10.90 -12.79 -3.84
N VAL A 204 -10.51 -11.76 -3.10
CA VAL A 204 -10.87 -10.36 -3.36
C VAL A 204 -9.76 -9.67 -4.13
N VAL A 205 -10.14 -8.91 -5.15
CA VAL A 205 -9.26 -8.08 -5.97
C VAL A 205 -9.78 -6.65 -5.97
N THR A 206 -9.00 -5.73 -5.43
CA THR A 206 -9.34 -4.30 -5.43
C THR A 206 -9.01 -3.69 -6.79
N GLN A 207 -10.03 -3.16 -7.46
CA GLN A 207 -9.92 -2.57 -8.81
C GLN A 207 -10.01 -1.04 -8.82
N SER A 208 -10.38 -0.45 -7.70
CA SER A 208 -10.66 0.98 -7.56
C SER A 208 -10.52 1.36 -6.08
N ASN A 209 -10.07 2.55 -5.81
CA ASN A 209 -9.93 3.07 -4.47
C ASN A 209 -10.29 4.56 -4.41
N PHE A 210 -10.37 5.14 -3.22
CA PHE A 210 -10.50 6.58 -3.09
C PHE A 210 -9.31 7.31 -3.72
N THR A 211 -9.58 8.48 -4.32
CA THR A 211 -8.60 9.55 -4.38
C THR A 211 -8.59 10.26 -3.03
N ALA A 212 -7.41 10.46 -2.47
CA ALA A 212 -7.22 11.07 -1.16
C ALA A 212 -6.45 12.38 -1.26
N ARG A 213 -7.04 13.45 -0.71
CA ARG A 213 -6.38 14.75 -0.56
C ARG A 213 -6.38 15.18 0.89
N ARG A 214 -5.31 15.87 1.28
CA ARG A 214 -5.22 16.67 2.49
C ARG A 214 -5.38 18.13 2.12
N PHE A 215 -6.29 18.81 2.81
CA PHE A 215 -6.55 20.23 2.58
C PHE A 215 -6.59 20.97 3.91
N ASP A 216 -5.54 21.75 4.20
CA ASP A 216 -5.42 22.45 5.48
C ASP A 216 -5.59 23.96 5.29
N VAL A 217 -6.42 24.56 6.14
CA VAL A 217 -6.71 25.99 6.10
C VAL A 217 -6.31 26.62 7.42
N LYS A 218 -5.45 27.63 7.35
CA LYS A 218 -5.00 28.43 8.50
C LYS A 218 -5.78 29.73 8.56
N PHE A 219 -6.34 30.00 9.74
CA PHE A 219 -7.04 31.22 10.12
C PHE A 219 -6.12 32.00 11.05
N LEU A 220 -5.66 33.18 10.61
CA LEU A 220 -4.75 34.02 11.37
C LEU A 220 -5.56 34.99 12.22
N GLY A 221 -5.46 34.84 13.54
CA GLY A 221 -6.14 35.68 14.51
C GLY A 221 -5.45 37.02 14.71
N HIS A 222 -6.21 37.97 15.24
CA HIS A 222 -5.70 39.26 15.66
C HIS A 222 -6.30 39.63 17.03
N ASP A 223 -5.44 39.82 18.03
CA ASP A 223 -5.88 40.12 19.38
C ASP A 223 -6.27 41.60 19.57
N ALA A 224 -7.16 41.82 20.51
CA ALA A 224 -7.62 43.15 20.89
C ALA A 224 -8.20 43.09 22.30
N HIS A 225 -8.17 44.22 23.03
CA HIS A 225 -8.90 44.33 24.29
C HIS A 225 -10.41 44.14 24.04
N PRO A 226 -11.11 43.23 24.75
CA PRO A 226 -12.50 42.90 24.47
C PRO A 226 -13.43 44.10 24.40
N GLY A 227 -13.23 45.11 25.24
CA GLY A 227 -14.00 46.37 25.26
C GLY A 227 -13.81 47.20 24.01
N ASP A 228 -12.68 47.09 23.32
CA ASP A 228 -12.27 47.84 22.14
C ASP A 228 -12.24 47.01 20.87
N ALA A 229 -12.67 45.75 20.95
CA ALA A 229 -12.54 44.74 19.88
C ALA A 229 -13.00 45.23 18.50
N LYS A 230 -14.11 45.97 18.46
CA LYS A 230 -14.63 46.56 17.22
C LYS A 230 -13.71 47.63 16.64
N ALA A 231 -13.22 48.56 17.49
CA ALA A 231 -12.33 49.64 17.09
C ALA A 231 -10.94 49.11 16.64
N GLN A 232 -10.44 48.09 17.32
CA GLN A 232 -9.15 47.46 17.04
C GLN A 232 -9.23 46.35 16.00
N LYS A 233 -10.39 46.13 15.39
CA LYS A 233 -10.62 45.11 14.33
C LYS A 233 -10.23 43.70 14.76
N PHE A 234 -10.65 43.30 15.98
CA PHE A 234 -10.41 41.95 16.50
C PHE A 234 -10.72 40.87 15.46
N GLY A 235 -9.80 39.91 15.30
CA GLY A 235 -9.90 38.79 14.38
C GLY A 235 -10.03 37.47 15.14
N ASP A 236 -11.24 36.95 15.28
CA ASP A 236 -11.53 35.71 15.97
C ASP A 236 -11.30 34.49 15.05
N ALA A 237 -10.08 33.91 15.12
CA ALA A 237 -9.72 32.74 14.32
C ALA A 237 -10.51 31.49 14.74
N ILE A 238 -10.89 31.37 16.03
CA ILE A 238 -11.67 30.21 16.51
C ILE A 238 -13.08 30.24 15.93
N ALA A 239 -13.76 31.40 15.95
CA ALA A 239 -15.08 31.56 15.38
C ALA A 239 -15.05 31.37 13.86
N ALA A 240 -14.00 31.88 13.18
CA ALA A 240 -13.80 31.70 11.74
C ALA A 240 -13.61 30.22 11.37
N ALA A 241 -12.75 29.47 12.09
CA ALA A 241 -12.54 28.05 11.90
C ALA A 241 -13.82 27.24 12.16
N SER A 242 -14.58 27.59 13.21
CA SER A 242 -15.87 26.97 13.50
C SER A 242 -16.89 27.18 12.37
N ALA A 243 -16.94 28.38 11.79
CA ALA A 243 -17.79 28.67 10.63
C ALA A 243 -17.39 27.87 9.39
N TYR A 244 -16.07 27.71 9.15
CA TYR A 244 -15.53 26.87 8.08
C TYR A 244 -15.98 25.42 8.24
N ILE A 245 -15.78 24.82 9.42
CA ILE A 245 -16.19 23.44 9.71
C ILE A 245 -17.70 23.25 9.54
N SER A 246 -18.50 24.24 9.98
CA SER A 246 -19.95 24.19 9.92
C SER A 246 -20.53 24.41 8.52
N TYR A 247 -19.71 24.82 7.55
CA TYR A 247 -20.15 25.03 6.17
C TYR A 247 -20.44 23.71 5.45
N PHE A 248 -19.73 22.63 5.82
CA PHE A 248 -19.88 21.33 5.15
C PHE A 248 -21.14 20.62 5.66
N PRO A 249 -22.01 20.14 4.75
CA PRO A 249 -23.19 19.36 5.10
C PRO A 249 -22.83 18.12 5.91
N VAL A 250 -23.70 17.75 6.84
CA VAL A 250 -23.50 16.53 7.68
C VAL A 250 -23.47 15.29 6.79
N GLU A 251 -24.20 15.29 5.69
CA GLU A 251 -24.28 14.20 4.70
C GLU A 251 -22.95 13.97 3.96
N SER A 252 -22.08 14.99 3.91
CA SER A 252 -20.75 14.87 3.28
C SER A 252 -19.65 14.40 4.24
N ARG A 253 -20.00 13.94 5.44
CA ARG A 253 -19.04 13.45 6.44
C ARG A 253 -18.86 11.93 6.36
N PRO A 254 -17.72 11.38 6.80
CA PRO A 254 -17.44 9.94 6.70
C PRO A 254 -18.46 9.06 7.40
N GLU A 255 -19.01 9.49 8.56
CA GLU A 255 -20.02 8.76 9.31
C GLU A 255 -21.38 8.65 8.59
N ASN A 256 -21.57 9.41 7.52
CA ASN A 256 -22.79 9.43 6.71
C ASN A 256 -22.53 9.05 5.24
N SER A 257 -21.38 8.48 4.93
CA SER A 257 -20.99 8.05 3.59
C SER A 257 -20.69 6.56 3.54
N GLU A 258 -21.18 5.87 2.51
CA GLU A 258 -20.98 4.43 2.32
C GLU A 258 -20.67 4.09 0.86
N GLY A 259 -20.20 2.87 0.59
CA GLY A 259 -19.86 2.40 -0.74
C GLY A 259 -18.91 3.36 -1.45
N ARG A 260 -19.29 3.83 -2.64
CA ARG A 260 -18.51 4.77 -3.46
C ARG A 260 -18.75 6.26 -3.15
N GLN A 261 -19.52 6.58 -2.12
CA GLN A 261 -19.73 7.97 -1.71
C GLN A 261 -18.47 8.56 -1.09
N GLY A 262 -18.03 9.70 -1.59
CA GLY A 262 -16.92 10.46 -1.03
C GLY A 262 -17.30 11.26 0.21
N TYR A 263 -16.32 11.93 0.82
CA TYR A 263 -16.54 12.78 1.97
C TYR A 263 -15.54 13.93 2.08
N ILE A 264 -15.96 15.00 2.78
CA ILE A 264 -15.09 16.05 3.32
C ILE A 264 -15.13 15.95 4.84
N HIS A 265 -13.96 15.76 5.45
CA HIS A 265 -13.83 15.59 6.89
C HIS A 265 -12.82 16.57 7.50
N PRO A 266 -13.27 17.71 8.04
CA PRO A 266 -12.45 18.48 8.99
C PRO A 266 -12.22 17.62 10.24
N TRP A 267 -11.09 16.88 10.29
CA TRP A 267 -10.86 15.82 11.26
C TRP A 267 -10.02 16.26 12.47
N ASN A 268 -9.26 17.33 12.31
CA ASN A 268 -8.41 17.86 13.37
C ASN A 268 -8.33 19.38 13.30
N LEU A 269 -8.07 19.98 14.44
CA LEU A 269 -7.86 21.41 14.60
C LEU A 269 -6.66 21.62 15.51
N THR A 270 -5.67 22.38 15.04
CA THR A 270 -4.51 22.79 15.85
C THR A 270 -4.54 24.29 16.10
N LYS A 271 -4.15 24.71 17.29
CA LYS A 271 -4.07 26.10 17.70
C LYS A 271 -2.62 26.46 18.03
N ASP A 272 -2.13 27.55 17.43
CA ASP A 272 -0.82 28.12 17.70
C ASP A 272 -1.00 29.61 18.02
N GLU A 273 -0.77 30.02 19.26
CA GLU A 273 -1.05 31.36 19.80
C GLU A 273 -2.50 31.82 19.47
N LEU A 274 -2.65 32.73 18.51
CA LEU A 274 -3.94 33.26 18.07
C LEU A 274 -4.49 32.60 16.81
N ASP A 275 -3.63 31.83 16.13
CA ASP A 275 -3.96 31.18 14.88
C ASP A 275 -4.61 29.81 15.10
N VAL A 276 -5.46 29.44 14.15
CA VAL A 276 -6.12 28.11 14.11
C VAL A 276 -5.92 27.50 12.75
N THR A 277 -5.45 26.26 12.71
CA THR A 277 -5.40 25.48 11.47
C THR A 277 -6.43 24.36 11.52
N VAL A 278 -7.29 24.27 10.51
CA VAL A 278 -8.22 23.16 10.33
C VAL A 278 -7.64 22.20 9.31
N HIS A 279 -7.45 20.95 9.74
CA HIS A 279 -6.96 19.86 8.89
C HIS A 279 -8.15 19.10 8.31
N THR A 280 -8.23 19.03 6.99
CA THR A 280 -9.36 18.43 6.29
C THR A 280 -8.92 17.28 5.40
N ARG A 281 -9.57 16.13 5.55
CA ARG A 281 -9.46 14.98 4.63
C ARG A 281 -10.55 15.10 3.57
N VAL A 282 -10.16 14.90 2.31
CA VAL A 282 -11.10 14.82 1.17
C VAL A 282 -10.90 13.46 0.52
N ARG A 283 -11.99 12.72 0.32
CA ARG A 283 -11.97 11.38 -0.27
C ARG A 283 -13.10 11.26 -1.29
N TYR A 284 -12.80 10.72 -2.47
CA TYR A 284 -13.79 10.51 -3.54
C TYR A 284 -13.34 9.43 -4.51
N PHE A 285 -14.31 8.75 -5.15
CA PHE A 285 -14.03 7.80 -6.22
C PHE A 285 -14.05 8.45 -7.59
N ASP A 286 -14.97 9.35 -7.83
CA ASP A 286 -15.21 9.92 -9.15
C ASP A 286 -14.71 11.37 -9.22
N LYS A 287 -14.03 11.74 -10.33
CA LYS A 287 -13.47 13.09 -10.51
C LYS A 287 -14.53 14.20 -10.42
N SER A 288 -15.77 13.92 -10.86
CA SER A 288 -16.88 14.87 -10.75
C SER A 288 -17.28 15.18 -9.30
N GLU A 289 -17.15 14.19 -8.40
CA GLU A 289 -17.35 14.39 -6.96
C GLU A 289 -16.20 15.21 -6.36
N GLY A 290 -14.96 14.92 -6.79
CA GLY A 290 -13.79 15.75 -6.43
C GLY A 290 -13.97 17.22 -6.81
N GLU A 291 -14.45 17.50 -8.02
CA GLU A 291 -14.79 18.86 -8.47
C GLU A 291 -15.91 19.51 -7.64
N LEU A 292 -16.89 18.73 -7.18
CA LEU A 292 -17.92 19.24 -6.27
C LEU A 292 -17.28 19.63 -4.92
N PHE A 293 -16.40 18.81 -4.39
CA PHE A 293 -15.70 19.09 -3.13
C PHE A 293 -14.78 20.32 -3.25
N ASP A 294 -14.12 20.53 -4.38
CA ASP A 294 -13.34 21.74 -4.65
C ASP A 294 -14.21 23.00 -4.58
N ARG A 295 -15.42 22.95 -5.19
CA ARG A 295 -16.37 24.07 -5.08
C ARG A 295 -16.84 24.30 -3.65
N MET A 296 -17.03 23.24 -2.86
CA MET A 296 -17.43 23.35 -1.45
C MET A 296 -16.31 23.97 -0.61
N LEU A 297 -15.06 23.55 -0.78
CA LEU A 297 -13.90 24.11 -0.10
C LEU A 297 -13.72 25.61 -0.41
N ALA A 298 -13.78 25.96 -1.69
CA ALA A 298 -13.70 27.34 -2.13
C ALA A 298 -14.87 28.19 -1.59
N GLY A 299 -16.08 27.64 -1.58
CA GLY A 299 -17.28 28.26 -1.03
C GLY A 299 -17.16 28.51 0.47
N ALA A 300 -16.65 27.53 1.24
CA ALA A 300 -16.42 27.66 2.67
C ALA A 300 -15.44 28.80 2.99
N ILE A 301 -14.33 28.87 2.24
CA ILE A 301 -13.34 29.95 2.40
C ILE A 301 -13.95 31.31 2.08
N ALA A 302 -14.75 31.41 1.00
CA ALA A 302 -15.38 32.65 0.60
C ALA A 302 -16.45 33.15 1.62
N ASP A 303 -17.23 32.22 2.16
CA ASP A 303 -18.24 32.50 3.19
C ASP A 303 -17.58 33.04 4.47
N VAL A 304 -16.49 32.37 4.93
CA VAL A 304 -15.77 32.79 6.11
C VAL A 304 -15.07 34.14 5.91
N LYS A 305 -14.46 34.39 4.74
CA LYS A 305 -13.89 35.72 4.41
C LYS A 305 -14.92 36.83 4.49
N HIS A 306 -16.15 36.54 4.07
CA HIS A 306 -17.25 37.52 4.15
C HIS A 306 -17.71 37.77 5.60
N LYS A 307 -17.85 36.71 6.40
CA LYS A 307 -18.34 36.78 7.79
C LYS A 307 -17.29 37.32 8.77
N PHE A 308 -16.00 37.01 8.52
CA PHE A 308 -14.87 37.35 9.40
C PHE A 308 -13.81 38.18 8.65
N PRO A 309 -14.12 39.41 8.21
CA PRO A 309 -13.23 40.21 7.35
C PRO A 309 -11.90 40.60 8.03
N ASN A 310 -11.80 40.48 9.36
CA ASN A 310 -10.58 40.76 10.11
C ASN A 310 -9.68 39.54 10.31
N VAL A 311 -10.11 38.35 9.92
CA VAL A 311 -9.31 37.10 9.95
C VAL A 311 -8.70 36.87 8.57
N LYS A 312 -7.38 36.81 8.50
CA LYS A 312 -6.70 36.40 7.26
C LYS A 312 -6.78 34.88 7.14
N ILE A 313 -7.09 34.38 5.94
CA ILE A 313 -7.24 32.95 5.67
C ILE A 313 -6.22 32.52 4.62
N GLU A 314 -5.49 31.48 4.92
CA GLU A 314 -4.46 30.89 4.07
C GLU A 314 -4.72 29.39 3.87
N VAL A 315 -4.66 28.90 2.64
CA VAL A 315 -4.54 27.47 2.36
C VAL A 315 -3.08 27.12 2.53
N VAL A 316 -2.76 26.31 3.54
CA VAL A 316 -1.38 25.94 3.87
C VAL A 316 -0.97 24.58 3.34
N THR A 317 -1.96 23.73 3.04
CA THR A 317 -1.74 22.42 2.41
C THR A 317 -2.87 22.15 1.42
N ASP A 318 -2.52 21.68 0.24
CA ASP A 318 -3.41 21.07 -0.74
C ASP A 318 -2.60 19.97 -1.44
N ASP A 319 -2.68 18.76 -0.89
CA ASP A 319 -1.78 17.67 -1.19
C ASP A 319 -2.55 16.41 -1.60
N LEU A 320 -2.18 15.84 -2.76
CA LEU A 320 -2.70 14.58 -3.26
C LEU A 320 -1.88 13.44 -2.63
N GLN A 321 -2.49 12.71 -1.70
CA GLN A 321 -1.83 11.64 -0.98
C GLN A 321 -1.78 10.34 -1.81
N TYR A 322 -2.89 9.98 -2.46
CA TYR A 322 -2.99 8.87 -3.41
C TYR A 322 -4.15 9.11 -4.38
N GLU A 323 -4.08 8.48 -5.55
CA GLU A 323 -5.08 8.61 -6.61
C GLU A 323 -5.85 7.29 -6.81
N ASN A 324 -7.11 7.39 -7.24
CA ASN A 324 -7.88 6.21 -7.62
C ASN A 324 -7.20 5.48 -8.79
N VAL A 325 -6.75 4.26 -8.54
CA VAL A 325 -6.05 3.41 -9.54
C VAL A 325 -6.86 3.21 -10.81
N ALA A 326 -8.20 3.21 -10.71
CA ALA A 326 -9.09 3.04 -11.86
C ALA A 326 -8.94 4.11 -12.92
N TYR A 327 -8.39 5.30 -12.61
CA TYR A 327 -8.24 6.37 -13.60
C TYR A 327 -7.20 6.06 -14.68
N THR A 328 -6.18 5.28 -14.34
CA THR A 328 -5.06 4.93 -15.22
C THR A 328 -4.84 3.42 -15.32
N LEU A 329 -5.75 2.62 -14.77
CA LEU A 329 -5.71 1.17 -14.85
C LEU A 329 -5.69 0.71 -16.32
N HIS A 330 -4.84 -0.27 -16.62
CA HIS A 330 -4.79 -0.83 -17.96
C HIS A 330 -6.13 -1.48 -18.34
N PRO A 331 -6.71 -1.20 -19.52
CA PRO A 331 -8.06 -1.68 -19.89
C PRO A 331 -8.26 -3.19 -19.82
N GLN A 332 -7.19 -3.96 -19.97
CA GLN A 332 -7.24 -5.43 -19.95
C GLN A 332 -6.90 -6.04 -18.59
N ALA A 333 -6.54 -5.23 -17.57
CA ALA A 333 -6.10 -5.74 -16.26
C ALA A 333 -7.16 -6.64 -15.62
N ARG A 334 -8.43 -6.22 -15.61
CA ARG A 334 -9.54 -7.02 -15.07
C ARG A 334 -9.70 -8.36 -15.82
N THR A 335 -9.70 -8.32 -17.15
CA THR A 335 -9.84 -9.54 -17.99
C THR A 335 -8.68 -10.50 -17.76
N LEU A 336 -7.46 -10.01 -17.53
CA LEU A 336 -6.31 -10.85 -17.17
C LEU A 336 -6.58 -11.63 -15.87
N VAL A 337 -7.08 -10.95 -14.83
CA VAL A 337 -7.42 -11.60 -13.55
C VAL A 337 -8.54 -12.63 -13.75
N GLU A 338 -9.63 -12.26 -14.44
CA GLU A 338 -10.77 -13.15 -14.71
C GLU A 338 -10.33 -14.42 -15.47
N ASN A 339 -9.51 -14.28 -16.50
CA ASN A 339 -9.00 -15.41 -17.29
C ASN A 339 -8.07 -16.30 -16.44
N ALA A 340 -7.14 -15.70 -15.69
CA ALA A 340 -6.21 -16.44 -14.87
C ALA A 340 -6.94 -17.21 -13.75
N ALA A 341 -7.88 -16.57 -13.06
CA ALA A 341 -8.71 -17.19 -12.02
C ALA A 341 -9.53 -18.36 -12.58
N SER A 342 -10.17 -18.17 -13.74
CA SER A 342 -10.94 -19.23 -14.40
C SER A 342 -10.07 -20.46 -14.74
N LYS A 343 -8.82 -20.26 -15.18
CA LYS A 343 -7.91 -21.37 -15.51
C LYS A 343 -7.51 -22.22 -14.31
N ILE A 344 -7.40 -21.59 -13.13
CA ILE A 344 -7.04 -22.31 -11.90
C ILE A 344 -8.27 -22.71 -11.06
N GLY A 345 -9.49 -22.40 -11.54
CA GLY A 345 -10.74 -22.72 -10.87
C GLY A 345 -10.95 -21.94 -9.58
N MET A 346 -10.49 -20.68 -9.55
CA MET A 346 -10.61 -19.78 -8.40
C MET A 346 -11.75 -18.79 -8.63
N ASP A 347 -12.60 -18.63 -7.64
CA ASP A 347 -13.63 -17.58 -7.62
C ASP A 347 -13.01 -16.27 -7.15
N ILE A 348 -13.22 -15.18 -7.92
CA ILE A 348 -12.70 -13.84 -7.64
C ILE A 348 -13.85 -12.84 -7.53
N THR A 349 -13.80 -12.01 -6.53
CA THR A 349 -14.69 -10.86 -6.33
C THR A 349 -13.91 -9.57 -6.52
N PHE A 350 -14.42 -8.65 -7.35
CA PHE A 350 -13.82 -7.32 -7.50
C PHE A 350 -14.50 -6.32 -6.57
N THR A 351 -13.67 -5.54 -5.87
CA THR A 351 -14.12 -4.56 -4.88
C THR A 351 -13.57 -3.17 -5.16
N ASP A 352 -14.20 -2.19 -4.52
CA ASP A 352 -13.76 -0.80 -4.45
C ASP A 352 -13.34 -0.50 -3.00
N GLU A 353 -12.08 -0.12 -2.77
CA GLU A 353 -11.51 0.11 -1.45
C GLU A 353 -11.66 1.57 -1.03
N ARG A 354 -12.03 1.80 0.24
CA ARG A 354 -12.13 3.15 0.83
C ARG A 354 -10.80 3.63 1.45
N GLY A 355 -9.72 2.93 1.17
CA GLY A 355 -8.34 3.21 1.57
C GLY A 355 -7.43 3.52 0.39
N GLY A 356 -6.14 3.42 0.60
CA GLY A 356 -5.07 3.52 -0.41
C GLY A 356 -4.20 2.26 -0.33
N THR A 357 -3.40 2.04 -1.37
CA THR A 357 -2.42 0.95 -1.49
C THR A 357 -1.14 1.51 -2.07
N THR A 358 -0.05 0.74 -2.07
CA THR A 358 1.19 1.11 -2.78
C THR A 358 0.89 1.55 -4.22
N ALA A 359 0.07 0.81 -4.96
CA ALA A 359 -0.29 1.16 -6.34
C ALA A 359 -1.06 2.50 -6.44
N ALA A 360 -1.89 2.84 -5.45
CA ALA A 360 -2.61 4.12 -5.41
C ALA A 360 -1.67 5.31 -5.14
N MET A 361 -0.66 5.13 -4.29
CA MET A 361 0.39 6.13 -4.07
C MET A 361 1.24 6.31 -5.33
N MET A 362 1.61 5.21 -6.01
CA MET A 362 2.32 5.25 -7.29
C MET A 362 1.51 5.99 -8.38
N ALA A 363 0.20 5.80 -8.43
CA ALA A 363 -0.67 6.50 -9.39
C ALA A 363 -0.67 8.03 -9.16
N ALA A 364 -0.61 8.50 -7.92
CA ALA A 364 -0.46 9.92 -7.60
C ALA A 364 0.89 10.50 -8.07
N HIS A 365 1.91 9.64 -8.24
CA HIS A 365 3.23 10.01 -8.76
C HIS A 365 3.38 9.76 -10.28
N GLY A 366 2.28 9.54 -10.99
CA GLY A 366 2.24 9.46 -12.46
C GLY A 366 2.47 8.07 -13.03
N LEU A 367 2.57 7.03 -12.22
CA LEU A 367 2.58 5.64 -12.67
C LEU A 367 1.18 5.17 -13.07
N LYS A 368 1.10 4.02 -13.72
CA LYS A 368 -0.20 3.38 -14.01
C LYS A 368 -0.83 2.88 -12.70
N GLY A 369 -2.15 2.97 -12.63
CA GLY A 369 -2.90 2.34 -11.56
C GLY A 369 -2.76 0.83 -11.58
N GLY A 370 -2.69 0.21 -10.41
CA GLY A 370 -2.59 -1.24 -10.24
C GLY A 370 -3.78 -1.81 -9.49
N MET A 371 -4.19 -3.04 -9.83
CA MET A 371 -5.13 -3.80 -9.00
C MET A 371 -4.39 -4.40 -7.81
N CYS A 372 -5.02 -4.37 -6.63
CA CYS A 372 -4.49 -5.04 -5.45
C CYS A 372 -5.04 -6.46 -5.36
N ILE A 373 -4.14 -7.44 -5.22
CA ILE A 373 -4.40 -8.88 -5.12
C ILE A 373 -4.18 -9.29 -3.66
N PHE A 374 -5.04 -10.15 -3.14
CA PHE A 374 -4.88 -10.74 -1.82
C PHE A 374 -3.54 -11.46 -1.66
N ALA A 375 -2.98 -11.43 -0.44
CA ALA A 375 -1.66 -11.98 -0.14
C ALA A 375 -1.66 -13.03 0.99
N GLY A 376 -2.82 -13.33 1.59
CA GLY A 376 -2.95 -14.31 2.67
C GLY A 376 -2.49 -13.80 4.03
N MET A 377 -2.70 -12.51 4.28
CA MET A 377 -2.45 -11.84 5.55
C MET A 377 -3.77 -11.55 6.26
N HIS A 378 -3.76 -11.60 7.58
CA HIS A 378 -4.97 -11.48 8.40
C HIS A 378 -4.69 -10.75 9.70
N GLU A 379 -5.71 -10.08 10.26
CA GLU A 379 -5.64 -9.33 11.52
C GLU A 379 -4.49 -8.31 11.51
N VAL A 380 -4.26 -7.70 10.36
CA VAL A 380 -3.15 -6.76 10.11
C VAL A 380 -3.12 -5.61 11.12
N HIS A 381 -1.99 -4.92 11.25
CA HIS A 381 -1.76 -3.84 12.22
C HIS A 381 -2.00 -4.24 13.68
N SER A 382 -1.90 -5.53 14.00
CA SER A 382 -2.12 -6.03 15.36
C SER A 382 -1.13 -7.13 15.77
N THR A 383 -1.01 -7.38 17.07
CA THR A 383 -0.22 -8.51 17.58
C THR A 383 -0.89 -9.87 17.38
N ARG A 384 -2.11 -9.91 16.82
CA ARG A 384 -2.85 -11.14 16.48
C ARG A 384 -2.65 -11.54 15.02
N GLU A 385 -1.91 -10.74 14.29
CA GLU A 385 -1.63 -10.92 12.87
C GLU A 385 -1.10 -12.32 12.54
N TYR A 386 -1.55 -12.90 11.43
CA TYR A 386 -1.04 -14.16 10.93
C TYR A 386 -1.01 -14.22 9.40
N ALA A 387 -0.12 -15.06 8.87
CA ALA A 387 -0.02 -15.39 7.45
C ALA A 387 -0.59 -16.79 7.19
N ASP A 388 -1.44 -16.94 6.16
CA ASP A 388 -1.98 -18.24 5.71
C ASP A 388 -1.24 -18.72 4.46
N LEU A 389 -0.50 -19.83 4.58
CA LEU A 389 0.32 -20.35 3.48
C LEU A 389 -0.49 -20.89 2.30
N LYS A 390 -1.73 -21.32 2.54
CA LYS A 390 -2.60 -21.79 1.45
C LYS A 390 -3.07 -20.61 0.60
N GLU A 391 -3.46 -19.52 1.24
CA GLU A 391 -3.90 -18.30 0.55
C GLU A 391 -2.73 -17.61 -0.17
N MET A 392 -1.54 -17.59 0.43
CA MET A 392 -0.30 -17.15 -0.24
C MET A 392 -0.01 -17.99 -1.51
N GLU A 393 -0.18 -19.32 -1.45
CA GLU A 393 0.00 -20.20 -2.63
C GLU A 393 -1.07 -19.93 -3.68
N ASP A 394 -2.29 -19.64 -3.28
CA ASP A 394 -3.38 -19.30 -4.20
C ASP A 394 -3.12 -17.97 -4.93
N ALA A 395 -2.69 -16.93 -4.22
CA ALA A 395 -2.28 -15.67 -4.79
C ALA A 395 -1.09 -15.82 -5.76
N TYR A 396 -0.09 -16.61 -5.35
CA TYR A 396 1.03 -16.97 -6.22
C TYR A 396 0.58 -17.65 -7.52
N ASN A 397 -0.34 -18.61 -7.43
CA ASN A 397 -0.85 -19.34 -8.60
C ASN A 397 -1.63 -18.39 -9.53
N LEU A 398 -2.45 -17.51 -8.98
CA LEU A 398 -3.17 -16.49 -9.73
C LEU A 398 -2.19 -15.57 -10.48
N MET A 399 -1.20 -15.03 -9.80
CA MET A 399 -0.20 -14.15 -10.41
C MET A 399 0.65 -14.87 -11.46
N LEU A 400 1.01 -16.13 -11.23
CA LEU A 400 1.74 -16.91 -12.22
C LEU A 400 0.94 -17.12 -13.51
N GLU A 401 -0.37 -17.35 -13.42
CA GLU A 401 -1.25 -17.45 -14.58
C GLU A 401 -1.42 -16.08 -15.26
N ILE A 402 -1.55 -14.97 -14.51
CA ILE A 402 -1.57 -13.62 -15.08
C ILE A 402 -0.28 -13.37 -15.89
N ILE A 403 0.89 -13.71 -15.36
CA ILE A 403 2.18 -13.55 -16.06
C ILE A 403 2.18 -14.33 -17.39
N LYS A 404 1.61 -15.55 -17.42
CA LYS A 404 1.51 -16.39 -18.61
C LYS A 404 0.51 -15.88 -19.65
N GLU A 405 -0.48 -15.07 -19.25
CA GLU A 405 -1.46 -14.45 -20.13
C GLU A 405 -0.92 -13.23 -20.88
N ILE A 406 0.02 -12.48 -20.30
CA ILE A 406 0.58 -11.24 -20.88
C ILE A 406 1.04 -11.40 -22.33
N PRO A 407 1.71 -12.51 -22.75
CA PRO A 407 2.12 -12.72 -24.14
C PRO A 407 0.96 -12.74 -25.15
N SER A 408 -0.27 -13.00 -24.72
CA SER A 408 -1.45 -13.02 -25.58
C SER A 408 -2.04 -11.64 -25.85
N LEU A 409 -1.65 -10.64 -25.08
CA LEU A 409 -2.06 -9.25 -25.26
C LEU A 409 -1.35 -8.63 -26.47
N LYS A 410 -2.05 -7.74 -27.19
CA LYS A 410 -1.55 -7.06 -28.39
C LYS A 410 -1.43 -5.56 -28.14
#